data_d72c049512bfd1b89d7d20f8b628b0fa
#
_entry.id   d72c049512bfd1b89d7d20f8b628b0fa
#
_cell.length_a   1.000
_cell.length_b   1.000
_cell.length_c   1.000
_cell.angle_alpha   90.00
_cell.angle_beta   90.00
_cell.angle_gamma   90.00
#
_symmetry.space_group_name_H-M   'P 1'
#
loop_
_entity.id
_entity.type
_entity.pdbx_description
1 polymer ?
#
loop_
_entity_poly.entity_id
_entity_poly.type
_entity_poly.pdbx_seq_one_letter_code
_entity_poly.pdbx_strand_id
1 'polypeptide(L)'
;MLPWEDKIYYFDEVGVLQEQIYPVNSPQWQEIWRDFLTAFVQHLEEKGWFDITYIAIDERPAETLASVLQLIKEHPNQEGNLLKVSCALNYQSFDHALLEQIADLAIGQPHLGDQTVFRQWCEQRRTKGLTTSIYNCVGDYPAMFLYSHPLESQWVIWNTVAYGADGFLRWALDAWVKDPLVNGSHWYWESGDPFLLYPGTNGTMMSLRFQQMQQALNDSRKYLFLQNKQPALVSEVTRLLDGWAQLSGKTNDYGAQVPFSENETLQLIQTIQQ
;
A
#
# COMPACT_ATOMS: atom_id res chain seq x y z
N MET A 1 -3.68 13.02 12.16
CA MET A 1 -4.86 12.31 12.70
C MET A 1 -5.25 11.27 11.69
N LEU A 2 -5.41 10.02 12.12
CA LEU A 2 -5.92 8.94 11.29
C LEU A 2 -7.43 8.78 11.58
N PRO A 3 -8.29 8.65 10.58
CA PRO A 3 -9.71 8.39 10.79
C PRO A 3 -9.93 7.04 11.49
N TRP A 4 -11.09 6.86 12.10
CA TRP A 4 -11.52 5.63 12.76
C TRP A 4 -10.77 5.27 14.04
N GLU A 5 -10.18 6.28 14.72
CA GLU A 5 -9.65 6.19 16.07
C GLU A 5 -10.69 6.62 17.12
N ASP A 6 -10.31 6.51 18.37
CA ASP A 6 -11.12 6.99 19.50
C ASP A 6 -11.15 8.52 19.62
N LYS A 7 -10.19 9.21 19.02
CA LYS A 7 -10.10 10.67 19.00
C LYS A 7 -10.87 11.27 17.84
N ILE A 8 -11.82 12.13 18.15
CA ILE A 8 -12.59 12.88 17.18
C ILE A 8 -12.28 14.36 17.35
N TYR A 9 -11.96 15.00 16.23
CA TYR A 9 -11.69 16.44 16.19
C TYR A 9 -12.78 17.13 15.39
N TYR A 10 -13.27 18.24 15.91
CA TYR A 10 -14.30 19.04 15.26
C TYR A 10 -14.11 20.53 15.57
N PHE A 11 -14.65 21.39 14.75
CA PHE A 11 -14.75 22.80 15.04
C PHE A 11 -16.08 23.07 15.74
N ASP A 12 -16.01 23.78 16.87
CA ASP A 12 -17.21 24.22 17.56
C ASP A 12 -17.91 25.41 16.85
N GLU A 13 -19.02 25.87 17.39
CA GLU A 13 -19.83 26.95 16.81
C GLU A 13 -19.08 28.28 16.62
N VAL A 14 -17.99 28.48 17.36
CA VAL A 14 -17.13 29.68 17.26
C VAL A 14 -15.87 29.44 16.44
N GLY A 15 -15.73 28.25 15.81
CA GLY A 15 -14.62 27.89 14.94
C GLY A 15 -13.35 27.47 15.68
N VAL A 16 -13.43 27.11 16.95
CA VAL A 16 -12.28 26.59 17.72
C VAL A 16 -12.20 25.07 17.56
N LEU A 17 -11.00 24.57 17.26
CA LEU A 17 -10.74 23.13 17.15
C LEU A 17 -10.87 22.48 18.54
N GLN A 18 -11.75 21.51 18.64
CA GLN A 18 -11.99 20.69 19.83
C GLN A 18 -11.52 19.26 19.58
N GLU A 19 -11.10 18.57 20.66
CA GLU A 19 -10.82 17.16 20.69
C GLU A 19 -11.76 16.46 21.66
N GLN A 20 -12.34 15.32 21.25
CA GLN A 20 -13.15 14.49 22.12
C GLN A 20 -12.78 13.02 21.94
N ILE A 21 -12.79 12.27 23.05
CA ILE A 21 -12.41 10.86 23.03
C ILE A 21 -13.66 10.02 23.28
N TYR A 22 -13.97 9.16 22.32
CA TYR A 22 -14.99 8.14 22.43
C TYR A 22 -14.38 6.77 22.11
N PRO A 23 -14.52 5.76 22.99
CA PRO A 23 -14.04 4.43 22.65
C PRO A 23 -14.56 3.98 21.29
N VAL A 24 -13.67 3.41 20.47
CA VAL A 24 -14.06 2.86 19.17
C VAL A 24 -15.23 1.90 19.36
N ASN A 25 -16.20 1.95 18.48
CA ASN A 25 -17.45 1.16 18.52
C ASN A 25 -18.42 1.52 19.65
N SER A 26 -18.14 2.53 20.49
CA SER A 26 -19.15 3.01 21.43
C SER A 26 -20.36 3.62 20.69
N PRO A 27 -21.55 3.68 21.33
CA PRO A 27 -22.73 4.30 20.71
C PRO A 27 -22.48 5.71 20.21
N GLN A 28 -21.77 6.53 20.98
CA GLN A 28 -21.45 7.91 20.63
C GLN A 28 -20.49 7.97 19.42
N TRP A 29 -19.46 7.10 19.39
CA TRP A 29 -18.55 7.00 18.27
C TRP A 29 -19.29 6.62 16.97
N GLN A 30 -20.19 5.65 17.04
CA GLN A 30 -21.00 5.22 15.90
C GLN A 30 -21.97 6.31 15.44
N GLU A 31 -22.60 7.04 16.36
CA GLU A 31 -23.52 8.14 16.03
C GLU A 31 -22.81 9.25 15.26
N ILE A 32 -21.65 9.68 15.71
CA ILE A 32 -20.86 10.73 15.05
C ILE A 32 -20.46 10.30 13.61
N TRP A 33 -20.02 9.05 13.45
CA TRP A 33 -19.66 8.57 12.13
C TRP A 33 -20.86 8.38 11.20
N ARG A 34 -22.04 8.02 11.73
CA ARG A 34 -23.28 8.00 10.94
C ARG A 34 -23.67 9.39 10.46
N ASP A 35 -23.63 10.38 11.33
CA ASP A 35 -23.92 11.76 10.97
C ASP A 35 -22.96 12.29 9.91
N PHE A 36 -21.66 12.02 10.10
CA PHE A 36 -20.65 12.38 9.11
C PHE A 36 -20.91 11.69 7.77
N LEU A 37 -21.10 10.38 7.74
CA LEU A 37 -21.29 9.63 6.50
C LEU A 37 -22.57 10.08 5.78
N THR A 38 -23.66 10.36 6.50
CA THR A 38 -24.90 10.89 5.93
C THR A 38 -24.64 12.19 5.17
N ALA A 39 -24.00 13.15 5.83
CA ALA A 39 -23.69 14.44 5.23
C ALA A 39 -22.65 14.32 4.11
N PHE A 40 -21.67 13.44 4.27
CA PHE A 40 -20.59 13.24 3.30
C PHE A 40 -21.09 12.60 2.02
N VAL A 41 -21.91 11.55 2.09
CA VAL A 41 -22.53 10.90 0.92
C VAL A 41 -23.34 11.92 0.14
N GLN A 42 -24.22 12.67 0.80
CA GLN A 42 -25.01 13.73 0.15
C GLN A 42 -24.10 14.75 -0.56
N HIS A 43 -23.06 15.23 0.14
CA HIS A 43 -22.10 16.19 -0.46
C HIS A 43 -21.41 15.62 -1.70
N LEU A 44 -20.98 14.36 -1.67
CA LEU A 44 -20.32 13.72 -2.80
C LEU A 44 -21.26 13.55 -4.01
N GLU A 45 -22.53 13.23 -3.78
CA GLU A 45 -23.55 13.16 -4.84
C GLU A 45 -23.80 14.53 -5.45
N GLU A 46 -23.99 15.58 -4.65
CA GLU A 46 -24.18 16.96 -5.12
C GLU A 46 -23.01 17.47 -5.98
N LYS A 47 -21.78 16.99 -5.71
CA LYS A 47 -20.57 17.33 -6.47
C LYS A 47 -20.30 16.39 -7.65
N GLY A 48 -21.00 15.26 -7.76
CA GLY A 48 -20.70 14.22 -8.75
C GLY A 48 -19.37 13.50 -8.47
N TRP A 49 -18.94 13.43 -7.21
CA TRP A 49 -17.65 12.83 -6.80
C TRP A 49 -17.80 11.45 -6.15
N PHE A 50 -19.01 10.96 -5.96
CA PHE A 50 -19.26 9.71 -5.26
C PHE A 50 -18.45 8.54 -5.83
N ASP A 51 -18.50 8.35 -7.16
CA ASP A 51 -17.87 7.21 -7.83
C ASP A 51 -16.34 7.24 -7.84
N ILE A 52 -15.73 8.41 -7.64
CA ILE A 52 -14.28 8.61 -7.60
C ILE A 52 -13.73 8.71 -6.18
N THR A 53 -14.59 8.64 -5.17
CA THR A 53 -14.21 8.77 -3.75
C THR A 53 -14.00 7.40 -3.10
N TYR A 54 -12.95 7.28 -2.31
CA TYR A 54 -12.66 6.12 -1.47
C TYR A 54 -12.57 6.54 0.00
N ILE A 55 -13.15 5.73 0.87
CA ILE A 55 -12.92 5.83 2.32
C ILE A 55 -11.60 5.11 2.64
N ALA A 56 -10.64 5.83 3.20
CA ALA A 56 -9.36 5.26 3.59
C ALA A 56 -9.44 4.66 5.01
N ILE A 57 -8.89 3.45 5.16
CA ILE A 57 -8.74 2.76 6.45
C ILE A 57 -7.29 2.28 6.54
N ASP A 58 -6.53 2.82 7.50
CA ASP A 58 -5.10 2.56 7.63
C ASP A 58 -4.81 1.75 8.90
N GLU A 59 -4.42 0.49 8.71
CA GLU A 59 -3.92 -0.45 9.73
C GLU A 59 -4.81 -0.57 10.99
N ARG A 60 -6.13 -0.59 10.81
CA ARG A 60 -7.07 -0.75 11.93
C ARG A 60 -7.27 -2.22 12.30
N PRO A 61 -7.52 -2.53 13.59
CA PRO A 61 -7.90 -3.87 14.02
C PRO A 61 -9.12 -4.39 13.25
N ALA A 62 -9.21 -5.72 13.09
CA ALA A 62 -10.26 -6.36 12.30
C ALA A 62 -11.69 -5.99 12.77
N GLU A 63 -11.89 -5.85 14.08
CA GLU A 63 -13.17 -5.43 14.66
C GLU A 63 -13.55 -3.98 14.29
N THR A 64 -12.57 -3.06 14.28
CA THR A 64 -12.79 -1.69 13.84
C THR A 64 -13.10 -1.66 12.34
N LEU A 65 -12.34 -2.40 11.53
CA LEU A 65 -12.59 -2.54 10.10
C LEU A 65 -14.00 -3.06 9.83
N ALA A 66 -14.44 -4.11 10.52
CA ALA A 66 -15.80 -4.65 10.38
C ALA A 66 -16.88 -3.60 10.71
N SER A 67 -16.68 -2.83 11.77
CA SER A 67 -17.62 -1.79 12.17
C SER A 67 -17.69 -0.63 11.16
N VAL A 68 -16.55 -0.21 10.62
CA VAL A 68 -16.51 0.83 9.56
C VAL A 68 -17.20 0.35 8.29
N LEU A 69 -16.95 -0.88 7.85
CA LEU A 69 -17.62 -1.46 6.68
C LEU A 69 -19.14 -1.58 6.90
N GLN A 70 -19.58 -1.88 8.13
CA GLN A 70 -21.00 -1.89 8.48
C GLN A 70 -21.60 -0.49 8.40
N LEU A 71 -20.93 0.53 8.95
CA LEU A 71 -21.36 1.93 8.84
C LEU A 71 -21.48 2.38 7.37
N ILE A 72 -20.54 2.02 6.51
CA ILE A 72 -20.61 2.34 5.08
C ILE A 72 -21.81 1.68 4.42
N LYS A 73 -22.13 0.43 4.77
CA LYS A 73 -23.34 -0.27 4.26
C LYS A 73 -24.64 0.39 4.66
N GLU A 74 -24.68 1.06 5.78
CA GLU A 74 -25.86 1.79 6.27
C GLU A 74 -26.07 3.12 5.54
N HIS A 75 -25.10 3.56 4.73
CA HIS A 75 -25.12 4.86 4.04
C HIS A 75 -24.92 4.74 2.52
N PRO A 76 -25.82 4.04 1.80
CA PRO A 76 -25.77 4.01 0.34
C PRO A 76 -26.13 5.39 -0.22
N ASN A 77 -25.70 5.65 -1.45
CA ASN A 77 -26.17 6.79 -2.22
C ASN A 77 -27.64 6.59 -2.70
N GLN A 78 -28.20 7.57 -3.41
CA GLN A 78 -29.59 7.52 -3.90
C GLN A 78 -29.84 6.35 -4.87
N GLU A 79 -28.81 5.85 -5.56
CA GLU A 79 -28.88 4.71 -6.46
C GLU A 79 -28.67 3.36 -5.74
N GLY A 80 -28.37 3.38 -4.44
CA GLY A 80 -28.10 2.19 -3.64
C GLY A 80 -26.64 1.73 -3.70
N ASN A 81 -25.73 2.50 -4.31
CA ASN A 81 -24.31 2.20 -4.36
C ASN A 81 -23.62 2.56 -3.03
N LEU A 82 -22.59 1.82 -2.66
CA LEU A 82 -21.79 2.07 -1.46
C LEU A 82 -20.49 2.82 -1.80
N LEU A 83 -20.01 3.63 -0.88
CA LEU A 83 -18.67 4.21 -0.96
C LEU A 83 -17.62 3.10 -1.05
N LYS A 84 -16.68 3.27 -1.95
CA LYS A 84 -15.54 2.37 -2.09
C LYS A 84 -14.60 2.52 -0.90
N VAL A 85 -13.92 1.45 -0.53
CA VAL A 85 -12.95 1.43 0.56
C VAL A 85 -11.57 1.13 0.00
N SER A 86 -10.57 1.91 0.42
CA SER A 86 -9.15 1.63 0.27
C SER A 86 -8.57 1.35 1.67
N CYS A 87 -7.90 0.23 1.86
CA CYS A 87 -7.45 -0.22 3.17
C CYS A 87 -6.03 -0.77 3.12
N ALA A 88 -5.21 -0.40 4.11
CA ALA A 88 -3.92 -1.03 4.39
C ALA A 88 -4.01 -1.91 5.62
N LEU A 89 -3.42 -3.12 5.57
CA LEU A 89 -3.44 -4.11 6.66
C LEU A 89 -2.05 -4.67 6.95
N ASN A 90 -1.69 -4.71 8.23
CA ASN A 90 -0.40 -5.17 8.74
C ASN A 90 -0.49 -6.38 9.70
N TYR A 91 -1.47 -7.24 9.55
CA TYR A 91 -1.64 -8.44 10.37
C TYR A 91 -1.92 -9.69 9.54
N GLN A 92 -1.66 -10.89 10.12
CA GLN A 92 -1.63 -12.16 9.39
C GLN A 92 -2.99 -12.87 9.25
N SER A 93 -3.95 -12.56 10.11
CA SER A 93 -5.23 -13.28 10.11
C SER A 93 -6.29 -12.47 9.37
N PHE A 94 -6.61 -12.89 8.15
CA PHE A 94 -7.60 -12.21 7.32
C PHE A 94 -8.91 -13.00 7.29
N ASP A 95 -10.00 -12.32 7.59
CA ASP A 95 -11.32 -12.79 7.17
C ASP A 95 -11.52 -12.41 5.70
N HIS A 96 -11.38 -13.39 4.82
CA HIS A 96 -11.52 -13.17 3.37
C HIS A 96 -12.88 -12.57 2.99
N ALA A 97 -13.96 -12.96 3.68
CA ALA A 97 -15.29 -12.40 3.42
C ALA A 97 -15.36 -10.90 3.75
N LEU A 98 -14.66 -10.48 4.80
CA LEU A 98 -14.52 -9.07 5.14
C LEU A 98 -13.70 -8.32 4.09
N LEU A 99 -12.57 -8.89 3.66
CA LEU A 99 -11.66 -8.26 2.70
C LEU A 99 -12.26 -8.15 1.27
N GLU A 100 -13.22 -8.99 0.91
CA GLU A 100 -13.93 -8.88 -0.36
C GLU A 100 -14.82 -7.63 -0.47
N GLN A 101 -15.05 -6.93 0.62
CA GLN A 101 -15.79 -5.66 0.64
C GLN A 101 -14.88 -4.44 0.39
N ILE A 102 -13.57 -4.65 0.31
CA ILE A 102 -12.57 -3.59 0.14
C ILE A 102 -12.19 -3.52 -1.34
N ALA A 103 -12.44 -2.38 -1.96
CA ALA A 103 -12.20 -2.19 -3.38
C ALA A 103 -10.69 -2.14 -3.72
N ASP A 104 -9.91 -1.47 -2.89
CA ASP A 104 -8.47 -1.32 -3.04
C ASP A 104 -7.78 -1.72 -1.72
N LEU A 105 -7.08 -2.84 -1.72
CA LEU A 105 -6.50 -3.44 -0.53
C LEU A 105 -4.99 -3.52 -0.65
N ALA A 106 -4.28 -2.96 0.32
CA ALA A 106 -2.84 -3.09 0.46
C ALA A 106 -2.49 -4.01 1.64
N ILE A 107 -1.64 -5.01 1.42
CA ILE A 107 -1.18 -5.96 2.44
C ILE A 107 0.29 -5.72 2.74
N GLY A 108 0.65 -5.63 4.01
CA GLY A 108 2.03 -5.53 4.47
C GLY A 108 2.86 -6.75 4.05
N GLN A 109 4.03 -6.52 3.50
CA GLN A 109 4.91 -7.55 2.93
C GLN A 109 5.16 -8.76 3.85
N PRO A 110 5.35 -8.63 5.19
CA PRO A 110 5.52 -9.77 6.08
C PRO A 110 4.29 -10.68 6.22
N HIS A 111 3.13 -10.23 5.75
CA HIS A 111 1.85 -10.87 5.96
C HIS A 111 1.26 -11.55 4.71
N LEU A 112 2.04 -11.63 3.62
CA LEU A 112 1.58 -12.20 2.35
C LEU A 112 1.34 -13.72 2.41
N GLY A 113 2.02 -14.42 3.31
CA GLY A 113 1.91 -15.87 3.44
C GLY A 113 2.49 -16.64 2.24
N ASP A 114 1.86 -17.76 1.89
CA ASP A 114 2.29 -18.58 0.75
C ASP A 114 2.04 -17.84 -0.58
N GLN A 115 3.07 -17.76 -1.40
CA GLN A 115 3.05 -17.03 -2.67
C GLN A 115 1.96 -17.52 -3.63
N THR A 116 1.79 -18.85 -3.73
CA THR A 116 0.82 -19.43 -4.66
C THR A 116 -0.60 -19.13 -4.23
N VAL A 117 -0.87 -19.26 -2.93
CA VAL A 117 -2.18 -18.95 -2.35
C VAL A 117 -2.50 -17.47 -2.51
N PHE A 118 -1.54 -16.59 -2.22
CA PHE A 118 -1.73 -15.15 -2.35
C PHE A 118 -1.98 -14.74 -3.81
N ARG A 119 -1.21 -15.29 -4.76
CA ARG A 119 -1.38 -15.04 -6.20
C ARG A 119 -2.77 -15.45 -6.69
N GLN A 120 -3.25 -16.62 -6.30
CA GLN A 120 -4.60 -17.09 -6.62
C GLN A 120 -5.69 -16.17 -6.05
N TRP A 121 -5.49 -15.73 -4.82
CA TRP A 121 -6.42 -14.80 -4.18
C TRP A 121 -6.43 -13.42 -4.87
N CYS A 122 -5.29 -12.86 -5.25
CA CYS A 122 -5.22 -11.63 -6.04
C CYS A 122 -5.98 -11.78 -7.37
N GLU A 123 -5.82 -12.93 -8.05
CA GLU A 123 -6.55 -13.20 -9.29
C GLU A 123 -8.06 -13.27 -9.07
N GLN A 124 -8.52 -13.94 -8.03
CA GLN A 124 -9.94 -13.99 -7.68
C GLN A 124 -10.50 -12.59 -7.39
N ARG A 125 -9.79 -11.76 -6.66
CA ARG A 125 -10.20 -10.37 -6.40
C ARG A 125 -10.29 -9.56 -7.69
N ARG A 126 -9.31 -9.71 -8.58
CA ARG A 126 -9.27 -9.03 -9.89
C ARG A 126 -10.46 -9.40 -10.77
N THR A 127 -10.93 -10.65 -10.74
CA THR A 127 -12.15 -11.06 -11.48
C THR A 127 -13.41 -10.35 -10.97
N LYS A 128 -13.40 -9.85 -9.74
CA LYS A 128 -14.48 -9.07 -9.12
C LYS A 128 -14.31 -7.55 -9.29
N GLY A 129 -13.26 -7.11 -10.01
CA GLY A 129 -12.94 -5.69 -10.16
C GLY A 129 -12.28 -5.06 -8.93
N LEU A 130 -11.75 -5.88 -8.00
CA LEU A 130 -11.04 -5.43 -6.80
C LEU A 130 -9.55 -5.44 -7.04
N THR A 131 -8.83 -4.45 -6.48
CA THR A 131 -7.38 -4.35 -6.56
C THR A 131 -6.70 -4.85 -5.28
N THR A 132 -5.49 -5.40 -5.44
CA THR A 132 -4.65 -5.82 -4.32
C THR A 132 -3.24 -5.32 -4.54
N SER A 133 -2.71 -4.55 -3.62
CA SER A 133 -1.34 -4.07 -3.62
C SER A 133 -0.55 -4.63 -2.43
N ILE A 134 0.77 -4.51 -2.53
CA ILE A 134 1.70 -4.84 -1.44
C ILE A 134 2.32 -3.52 -0.98
N TYR A 135 2.58 -3.40 0.32
CA TYR A 135 3.40 -2.33 0.86
C TYR A 135 4.44 -2.89 1.81
N ASN A 136 5.49 -2.11 2.07
CA ASN A 136 6.51 -2.44 3.06
C ASN A 136 6.60 -1.38 4.15
N CYS A 137 6.95 -1.85 5.34
CA CYS A 137 7.20 -1.05 6.53
C CYS A 137 8.66 -1.12 6.94
N VAL A 138 8.98 -0.44 8.05
CA VAL A 138 10.27 -0.49 8.71
C VAL A 138 10.66 -1.93 9.03
N GLY A 139 11.90 -2.31 8.68
CA GLY A 139 12.43 -3.66 8.90
C GLY A 139 12.07 -4.70 7.84
N ASP A 140 11.22 -4.36 6.87
CA ASP A 140 10.90 -5.26 5.76
C ASP A 140 12.06 -5.41 4.78
N TYR A 141 12.03 -6.51 4.03
CA TYR A 141 12.96 -6.80 2.94
C TYR A 141 12.21 -7.41 1.76
N PRO A 142 12.45 -6.95 0.51
CA PRO A 142 13.26 -5.78 0.12
C PRO A 142 12.64 -4.45 0.57
N ALA A 143 13.48 -3.40 0.68
CA ALA A 143 13.10 -2.09 1.17
C ALA A 143 13.68 -0.93 0.35
N MET A 144 13.35 0.31 0.75
CA MET A 144 13.79 1.51 0.03
C MET A 144 14.31 2.58 1.01
N PHE A 145 15.09 2.18 2.03
CA PHE A 145 15.72 3.09 2.98
C PHE A 145 17.02 3.67 2.40
N LEU A 146 17.60 4.68 3.03
CA LEU A 146 18.87 5.25 2.58
C LEU A 146 20.04 4.27 2.70
N TYR A 147 19.96 3.33 3.63
CA TYR A 147 20.95 2.27 3.83
C TYR A 147 20.66 0.98 3.07
N SER A 148 19.46 0.85 2.46
CA SER A 148 19.13 -0.29 1.60
C SER A 148 20.05 -0.34 0.38
N HIS A 149 20.35 -1.54 -0.09
CA HIS A 149 21.05 -1.67 -1.36
C HIS A 149 20.22 -1.04 -2.50
N PRO A 150 20.80 -0.23 -3.40
CA PRO A 150 20.04 0.50 -4.41
C PRO A 150 19.10 -0.37 -5.26
N LEU A 151 19.50 -1.61 -5.56
CA LEU A 151 18.70 -2.55 -6.34
C LEU A 151 17.51 -3.15 -5.56
N GLU A 152 17.45 -3.02 -4.25
CA GLU A 152 16.27 -3.43 -3.48
C GLU A 152 15.02 -2.66 -3.93
N SER A 153 15.17 -1.40 -4.35
CA SER A 153 14.07 -0.61 -4.91
C SER A 153 13.50 -1.21 -6.20
N GLN A 154 14.28 -1.97 -6.98
CA GLN A 154 13.77 -2.76 -8.10
C GLN A 154 13.04 -4.01 -7.58
N TRP A 155 13.62 -4.67 -6.59
CA TRP A 155 13.07 -5.90 -6.04
C TRP A 155 11.73 -5.72 -5.34
N VAL A 156 11.45 -4.57 -4.76
CA VAL A 156 10.12 -4.23 -4.25
C VAL A 156 9.06 -4.39 -5.34
N ILE A 157 9.34 -3.92 -6.55
CA ILE A 157 8.42 -4.04 -7.70
C ILE A 157 8.38 -5.47 -8.22
N TRP A 158 9.53 -6.13 -8.37
CA TRP A 158 9.58 -7.51 -8.82
C TRP A 158 8.92 -8.48 -7.85
N ASN A 159 9.03 -8.23 -6.55
CA ASN A 159 8.32 -8.98 -5.52
C ASN A 159 6.80 -8.85 -5.67
N THR A 160 6.32 -7.62 -5.92
CA THR A 160 4.90 -7.37 -6.21
C THR A 160 4.41 -8.19 -7.39
N VAL A 161 5.18 -8.23 -8.48
CA VAL A 161 4.88 -9.06 -9.67
C VAL A 161 4.91 -10.56 -9.34
N ALA A 162 5.89 -11.01 -8.58
CA ALA A 162 6.05 -12.41 -8.20
C ALA A 162 4.87 -12.92 -7.37
N TYR A 163 4.32 -12.09 -6.50
CA TYR A 163 3.11 -12.39 -5.73
C TYR A 163 1.80 -12.18 -6.52
N GLY A 164 1.87 -11.71 -7.75
CA GLY A 164 0.69 -11.48 -8.59
C GLY A 164 -0.21 -10.33 -8.14
N ALA A 165 0.31 -9.42 -7.31
CA ALA A 165 -0.41 -8.24 -6.89
C ALA A 165 -0.52 -7.20 -8.02
N ASP A 166 -1.50 -6.31 -7.93
CA ASP A 166 -1.80 -5.30 -8.95
C ASP A 166 -0.88 -4.08 -8.85
N GLY A 167 -0.30 -3.84 -7.67
CA GLY A 167 0.55 -2.69 -7.44
C GLY A 167 1.35 -2.74 -6.15
N PHE A 168 2.24 -1.77 -6.03
CA PHE A 168 2.98 -1.48 -4.80
C PHE A 168 2.51 -0.14 -4.23
N LEU A 169 2.06 -0.14 -2.97
CA LEU A 169 1.69 1.07 -2.24
C LEU A 169 2.94 1.65 -1.56
N ARG A 170 3.27 2.89 -1.84
CA ARG A 170 4.25 3.65 -1.08
C ARG A 170 3.52 4.69 -0.23
N TRP A 171 3.65 4.57 1.09
CA TRP A 171 2.90 5.41 2.03
C TRP A 171 3.28 6.90 1.97
N ALA A 172 4.54 7.20 1.62
CA ALA A 172 5.02 8.57 1.45
C ALA A 172 6.10 8.66 0.37
N LEU A 173 6.05 9.71 -0.45
CA LEU A 173 7.02 10.00 -1.49
C LEU A 173 7.87 11.23 -1.19
N ASP A 174 7.33 12.20 -0.44
CA ASP A 174 7.87 13.53 -0.23
C ASP A 174 7.55 14.12 1.16
N ALA A 175 7.31 13.27 2.15
CA ALA A 175 7.15 13.68 3.54
C ALA A 175 8.52 14.03 4.15
N TRP A 176 9.04 15.18 3.74
CA TRP A 176 10.42 15.58 4.03
C TRP A 176 10.65 15.92 5.50
N VAL A 177 11.82 15.54 6.00
CA VAL A 177 12.44 16.15 7.17
C VAL A 177 12.87 17.58 6.86
N LYS A 178 13.29 18.34 7.87
CA LYS A 178 13.61 19.77 7.73
C LYS A 178 14.59 20.08 6.60
N ASP A 179 15.63 19.25 6.44
CA ASP A 179 16.68 19.43 5.42
C ASP A 179 17.14 18.08 4.88
N PRO A 180 16.35 17.42 4.02
CA PRO A 180 16.58 16.06 3.59
C PRO A 180 17.84 15.87 2.72
N LEU A 181 18.37 16.96 2.12
CA LEU A 181 19.60 16.92 1.34
C LEU A 181 20.87 16.90 2.22
N VAL A 182 20.77 17.34 3.47
CA VAL A 182 21.89 17.35 4.44
C VAL A 182 21.74 16.24 5.44
N ASN A 183 20.53 16.00 5.95
CA ASN A 183 20.26 14.98 6.96
C ASN A 183 18.93 14.29 6.66
N GLY A 184 19.00 13.03 6.25
CA GLY A 184 17.82 12.19 5.98
C GLY A 184 17.20 11.51 7.20
N SER A 185 17.75 11.75 8.40
CA SER A 185 17.24 11.11 9.63
C SER A 185 15.87 11.64 10.02
N HIS A 186 14.99 10.74 10.41
CA HIS A 186 13.68 11.05 10.97
C HIS A 186 13.64 10.64 12.44
N TRP A 187 12.87 11.34 13.27
CA TRP A 187 12.79 11.07 14.70
C TRP A 187 12.08 9.75 15.04
N TYR A 188 11.31 9.20 14.12
CA TYR A 188 10.50 7.99 14.32
C TYR A 188 10.74 6.94 13.22
N TRP A 189 10.76 7.36 11.94
CA TRP A 189 10.90 6.46 10.81
C TRP A 189 12.36 6.24 10.43
N GLU A 190 12.65 5.12 9.79
CA GLU A 190 13.97 4.85 9.24
C GLU A 190 14.40 5.92 8.23
N SER A 191 15.72 6.18 8.17
CA SER A 191 16.27 7.20 7.29
C SER A 191 15.88 6.97 5.83
N GLY A 192 15.20 7.97 5.25
CA GLY A 192 14.71 7.95 3.88
C GLY A 192 13.42 7.18 3.66
N ASP A 193 12.83 6.57 4.70
CA ASP A 193 11.52 5.95 4.59
C ASP A 193 10.41 6.96 4.21
N PRO A 194 10.32 8.15 4.81
CA PRO A 194 9.27 9.11 4.48
C PRO A 194 9.37 9.74 3.08
N PHE A 195 10.47 9.54 2.34
CA PHE A 195 10.64 10.20 1.04
C PHE A 195 11.53 9.42 0.07
N LEU A 196 11.13 9.43 -1.19
CA LEU A 196 11.92 8.95 -2.34
C LEU A 196 12.27 10.10 -3.28
N LEU A 197 11.54 11.19 -3.20
CA LEU A 197 11.76 12.43 -3.92
C LEU A 197 12.36 13.47 -2.98
N TYR A 198 13.15 14.39 -3.51
CA TYR A 198 13.81 15.43 -2.75
C TYR A 198 13.35 16.81 -3.22
N PRO A 199 13.35 17.84 -2.34
CA PRO A 199 13.07 19.19 -2.75
C PRO A 199 14.21 19.72 -3.62
N GLY A 200 13.89 20.33 -4.74
CA GLY A 200 14.83 21.02 -5.62
C GLY A 200 14.41 22.46 -5.87
N THR A 201 15.33 23.28 -6.39
CA THR A 201 15.10 24.70 -6.64
C THR A 201 14.08 24.96 -7.75
N ASN A 202 13.99 24.06 -8.72
CA ASN A 202 13.11 24.18 -9.89
C ASN A 202 12.13 23.00 -10.01
N GLY A 203 11.70 22.43 -8.89
CA GLY A 203 10.84 21.26 -8.84
C GLY A 203 11.48 20.09 -8.07
N THR A 204 10.87 18.94 -8.15
CA THR A 204 11.28 17.75 -7.41
C THR A 204 12.52 17.10 -8.02
N MET A 205 13.46 16.67 -7.18
CA MET A 205 14.59 15.84 -7.59
C MET A 205 14.32 14.37 -7.27
N MET A 206 14.58 13.50 -8.23
CA MET A 206 14.45 12.05 -8.06
C MET A 206 15.68 11.47 -7.34
N SER A 207 15.45 10.61 -6.35
CA SER A 207 16.53 9.80 -5.78
C SER A 207 16.90 8.64 -6.70
N LEU A 208 18.09 8.05 -6.46
CA LEU A 208 18.47 6.79 -7.12
C LEU A 208 17.44 5.68 -6.84
N ARG A 209 16.92 5.59 -5.62
CA ARG A 209 15.89 4.62 -5.21
C ARG A 209 14.64 4.75 -6.06
N PHE A 210 14.16 5.98 -6.29
CA PHE A 210 13.01 6.24 -7.15
C PHE A 210 13.27 5.89 -8.60
N GLN A 211 14.46 6.21 -9.14
CA GLN A 211 14.84 5.85 -10.51
C GLN A 211 14.91 4.33 -10.70
N GLN A 212 15.45 3.59 -9.72
CA GLN A 212 15.48 2.13 -9.74
C GLN A 212 14.07 1.53 -9.71
N MET A 213 13.18 2.08 -8.91
CA MET A 213 11.76 1.68 -8.89
C MET A 213 11.09 1.93 -10.25
N GLN A 214 11.30 3.11 -10.86
CA GLN A 214 10.76 3.42 -12.20
C GLN A 214 11.28 2.45 -13.26
N GLN A 215 12.56 2.09 -13.21
CA GLN A 215 13.14 1.12 -14.14
C GLN A 215 12.44 -0.22 -14.01
N ALA A 216 12.27 -0.72 -12.79
CA ALA A 216 11.58 -1.99 -12.54
C ALA A 216 10.11 -1.95 -12.97
N LEU A 217 9.40 -0.83 -12.80
CA LEU A 217 8.04 -0.66 -13.31
C LEU A 217 7.97 -0.77 -14.83
N ASN A 218 8.94 -0.22 -15.55
CA ASN A 218 9.00 -0.33 -17.00
C ASN A 218 9.32 -1.75 -17.47
N ASP A 219 10.27 -2.41 -16.83
CA ASP A 219 10.68 -3.76 -17.18
C ASP A 219 9.62 -4.80 -16.77
N SER A 220 8.95 -4.62 -15.64
CA SER A 220 7.84 -5.48 -15.23
C SER A 220 6.66 -5.44 -16.19
N ARG A 221 6.36 -4.28 -16.79
CA ARG A 221 5.34 -4.17 -17.83
C ARG A 221 5.69 -4.95 -19.09
N LYS A 222 6.95 -4.94 -19.50
CA LYS A 222 7.44 -5.77 -20.63
C LYS A 222 7.31 -7.25 -20.30
N TYR A 223 7.77 -7.64 -19.10
CA TYR A 223 7.65 -9.01 -18.61
C TYR A 223 6.19 -9.49 -18.62
N LEU A 224 5.27 -8.76 -18.05
CA LEU A 224 3.85 -9.13 -17.99
C LEU A 224 3.23 -9.23 -19.40
N PHE A 225 3.60 -8.32 -20.30
CA PHE A 225 3.18 -8.40 -21.69
C PHE A 225 3.69 -9.69 -22.37
N LEU A 226 4.97 -10.02 -22.21
CA LEU A 226 5.58 -11.22 -22.79
C LEU A 226 5.04 -12.49 -22.13
N GLN A 227 4.82 -12.49 -20.82
CA GLN A 227 4.22 -13.61 -20.09
C GLN A 227 2.84 -13.98 -20.66
N ASN A 228 2.04 -12.98 -21.03
CA ASN A 228 0.74 -13.20 -21.62
C ASN A 228 0.78 -13.64 -23.09
N LYS A 229 1.78 -13.18 -23.85
CA LYS A 229 1.85 -13.42 -25.30
C LYS A 229 2.78 -14.57 -25.68
N GLN A 230 3.91 -14.70 -25.01
CA GLN A 230 4.98 -15.64 -25.31
C GLN A 230 5.66 -16.13 -24.02
N PRO A 231 4.95 -16.89 -23.17
CA PRO A 231 5.43 -17.26 -21.84
C PRO A 231 6.77 -18.02 -21.85
N ALA A 232 7.07 -18.74 -22.93
CA ALA A 232 8.33 -19.46 -23.07
C ALA A 232 9.57 -18.54 -23.07
N LEU A 233 9.44 -17.28 -23.55
CA LEU A 233 10.55 -16.33 -23.58
C LEU A 233 10.92 -15.82 -22.19
N VAL A 234 10.00 -15.86 -21.25
CA VAL A 234 10.18 -15.30 -19.89
C VAL A 234 10.21 -16.39 -18.80
N SER A 235 10.30 -17.67 -19.20
CA SER A 235 10.26 -18.79 -18.24
C SER A 235 11.38 -18.74 -17.20
N GLU A 236 12.59 -18.34 -17.59
CA GLU A 236 13.73 -18.19 -16.69
C GLU A 236 13.51 -17.00 -15.72
N VAL A 237 12.98 -15.88 -16.21
CA VAL A 237 12.62 -14.74 -15.38
C VAL A 237 11.56 -15.14 -14.33
N THR A 238 10.53 -15.88 -14.76
CA THR A 238 9.49 -16.39 -13.86
C THR A 238 10.09 -17.26 -12.74
N ARG A 239 10.99 -18.17 -13.10
CA ARG A 239 11.69 -19.05 -12.14
C ARG A 239 12.51 -18.24 -11.11
N LEU A 240 13.22 -17.21 -11.55
CA LEU A 240 13.98 -16.33 -10.66
C LEU A 240 13.05 -15.56 -9.72
N LEU A 241 11.96 -15.00 -10.23
CA LEU A 241 10.97 -14.27 -9.42
C LEU A 241 10.31 -15.15 -8.36
N ASP A 242 9.94 -16.37 -8.71
CA ASP A 242 9.35 -17.34 -7.78
C ASP A 242 10.34 -17.71 -6.65
N GLY A 243 11.62 -17.86 -6.97
CA GLY A 243 12.67 -18.08 -5.96
C GLY A 243 12.85 -16.89 -5.01
N TRP A 244 12.80 -15.69 -5.53
CA TRP A 244 12.96 -14.46 -4.75
C TRP A 244 11.77 -14.14 -3.85
N ALA A 245 10.56 -14.38 -4.29
CA ALA A 245 9.36 -14.15 -3.51
C ALA A 245 9.37 -14.90 -2.17
N GLN A 246 10.00 -16.07 -2.11
CA GLN A 246 10.15 -16.84 -0.88
C GLN A 246 11.10 -16.20 0.14
N LEU A 247 11.91 -15.25 -0.28
CA LEU A 247 12.87 -14.53 0.57
C LEU A 247 12.33 -13.19 1.07
N SER A 248 11.26 -12.69 0.48
CA SER A 248 10.64 -11.42 0.88
C SER A 248 9.87 -11.55 2.20
N GLY A 249 9.57 -10.42 2.83
CA GLY A 249 8.81 -10.37 4.08
C GLY A 249 9.61 -10.79 5.33
N LYS A 250 10.85 -11.26 5.19
CA LYS A 250 11.73 -11.53 6.34
C LYS A 250 12.31 -10.22 6.83
N THR A 251 12.16 -9.97 8.12
CA THR A 251 12.80 -8.82 8.76
C THR A 251 14.30 -8.89 8.56
N ASN A 252 14.86 -7.78 8.14
CA ASN A 252 16.31 -7.64 8.10
C ASN A 252 16.79 -7.32 9.54
N ASP A 253 17.19 -8.34 10.30
CA ASP A 253 18.01 -8.10 11.49
C ASP A 253 19.33 -7.49 11.01
N TYR A 254 19.62 -6.27 11.43
CA TYR A 254 20.85 -5.55 11.10
C TYR A 254 22.06 -6.47 11.34
N GLY A 255 22.67 -6.95 10.26
CA GLY A 255 23.77 -7.92 10.30
C GLY A 255 23.43 -9.33 9.88
N ALA A 256 22.16 -9.70 9.64
CA ALA A 256 21.81 -10.92 8.92
C ALA A 256 22.27 -10.78 7.46
N GLN A 257 22.80 -11.85 6.88
CA GLN A 257 23.09 -11.88 5.45
C GLN A 257 21.79 -11.70 4.69
N VAL A 258 21.64 -10.54 4.07
CA VAL A 258 20.54 -10.26 3.17
C VAL A 258 20.67 -11.24 2.01
N PRO A 259 19.65 -12.05 1.70
CA PRO A 259 19.73 -13.03 0.61
C PRO A 259 19.64 -12.36 -0.77
N PHE A 260 20.13 -11.14 -0.88
CA PHE A 260 20.17 -10.36 -2.10
C PHE A 260 21.40 -10.74 -2.92
N SER A 261 21.19 -11.10 -4.16
CA SER A 261 22.26 -11.34 -5.12
C SER A 261 22.23 -10.26 -6.20
N GLU A 262 23.22 -9.38 -6.18
CA GLU A 262 23.41 -8.41 -7.25
C GLU A 262 23.53 -9.09 -8.62
N ASN A 263 24.21 -10.24 -8.69
CA ASN A 263 24.35 -10.99 -9.91
C ASN A 263 23.02 -11.51 -10.46
N GLU A 264 22.13 -12.02 -9.61
CA GLU A 264 20.81 -12.49 -10.03
C GLU A 264 19.93 -11.33 -10.50
N THR A 265 20.00 -10.18 -9.83
CA THR A 265 19.31 -8.97 -10.28
C THR A 265 19.81 -8.50 -11.64
N LEU A 266 21.11 -8.46 -11.84
CA LEU A 266 21.71 -8.10 -13.13
C LEU A 266 21.35 -9.12 -14.22
N GLN A 267 21.35 -10.40 -13.92
CA GLN A 267 20.91 -11.45 -14.84
C GLN A 267 19.44 -11.28 -15.22
N LEU A 268 18.56 -11.01 -14.25
CA LEU A 268 17.15 -10.72 -14.49
C LEU A 268 16.98 -9.54 -15.45
N ILE A 269 17.64 -8.42 -15.16
CA ILE A 269 17.59 -7.21 -15.97
C ILE A 269 18.08 -7.48 -17.40
N GLN A 270 19.22 -8.17 -17.55
CA GLN A 270 19.79 -8.50 -18.85
C GLN A 270 18.86 -9.42 -19.66
N THR A 271 18.23 -10.39 -19.02
CA THR A 271 17.29 -11.31 -19.69
C THR A 271 16.05 -10.56 -20.20
N ILE A 272 15.55 -9.58 -19.46
CA ILE A 272 14.37 -8.80 -19.88
C ILE A 272 14.71 -7.77 -20.96
N GLN A 273 15.94 -7.31 -21.03
CA GLN A 273 16.37 -6.29 -22.01
C GLN A 273 16.72 -6.88 -23.38
N GLN A 274 16.93 -8.18 -23.49
CA GLN A 274 17.14 -8.90 -24.77
C GLN A 274 15.82 -9.12 -25.49
#